data_8d3dd1ea851b1b444362bf0a0342ce5a
#
_entry.id   8d3dd1ea851b1b444362bf0a0342ce5a
#
_cell.length_a   1.000
_cell.length_b   1.000
_cell.length_c   1.000
_cell.angle_alpha   90.00
_cell.angle_beta   90.00
_cell.angle_gamma   90.00
#
_symmetry.space_group_name_H-M   'P 1'
#
loop_
_entity.id
_entity.type
_entity.pdbx_description
1 polymer ?
#
loop_
_entity_poly.entity_id
_entity_poly.type
_entity_poly.pdbx_seq_one_letter_code
_entity_poly.pdbx_strand_id
1 'polypeptide(L)'
;PEIFVYLRELFPDGGKILEFGSGDGTRILAENFDICSIEHDEIWAEKIDTECHLIPIISNDISAKNNQEGWYDIHKVLNVIPSDLDIVIIDGPNGTIGRHGILSVVDSLPKSATYIVDDVHRDAEMDLYEKLIQWHGGEGIIFDSSYDSGELRQWGCIRSRMGD
;
A
#
# COMPACT_ATOMS: atom_id res chain seq x y z
N PRO A 1 0.42 -3.62 16.71
CA PRO A 1 1.81 -3.21 16.44
C PRO A 1 1.86 -2.22 15.30
N GLU A 2 2.90 -1.39 15.26
CA GLU A 2 3.17 -0.54 14.11
C GLU A 2 3.56 -1.40 12.90
N ILE A 3 3.22 -0.94 11.68
CA ILE A 3 3.45 -1.69 10.43
C ILE A 3 4.91 -2.12 10.31
N PHE A 4 5.87 -1.22 10.57
CA PHE A 4 7.30 -1.53 10.42
C PHE A 4 7.79 -2.59 11.41
N VAL A 5 7.27 -2.60 12.66
CA VAL A 5 7.62 -3.64 13.66
C VAL A 5 7.14 -5.00 13.17
N TYR A 6 5.89 -5.07 12.73
CA TYR A 6 5.30 -6.29 12.20
C TYR A 6 6.05 -6.83 10.97
N LEU A 7 6.37 -5.95 10.02
CA LEU A 7 7.09 -6.35 8.81
C LEU A 7 8.51 -6.84 9.11
N ARG A 8 9.22 -6.24 10.06
CA ARG A 8 10.54 -6.71 10.48
C ARG A 8 10.51 -8.08 11.16
N GLU A 9 9.43 -8.38 11.89
CA GLU A 9 9.24 -9.71 12.47
C GLU A 9 8.94 -10.76 11.39
N LEU A 10 8.14 -10.39 10.39
CA LEU A 10 7.74 -11.28 9.30
C LEU A 10 8.86 -11.50 8.28
N PHE A 11 9.67 -10.49 8.03
CA PHE A 11 10.79 -10.47 7.08
C PHE A 11 12.10 -10.05 7.78
N PRO A 12 12.68 -10.90 8.64
CA PRO A 12 13.86 -10.54 9.44
C PRO A 12 15.11 -10.25 8.60
N ASP A 13 15.19 -10.81 7.41
CA ASP A 13 16.29 -10.61 6.45
C ASP A 13 16.02 -9.46 5.46
N GLY A 14 14.94 -8.69 5.67
CA GLY A 14 14.48 -7.66 4.75
C GLY A 14 13.63 -8.22 3.61
N GLY A 15 13.41 -7.40 2.59
CA GLY A 15 12.63 -7.75 1.41
C GLY A 15 12.39 -6.53 0.53
N LYS A 16 11.74 -6.74 -0.61
CA LYS A 16 11.41 -5.68 -1.56
C LYS A 16 9.97 -5.21 -1.39
N ILE A 17 9.82 -3.91 -1.18
CA ILE A 17 8.53 -3.24 -0.98
C ILE A 17 8.19 -2.38 -2.19
N LEU A 18 6.94 -2.52 -2.68
CA LEU A 18 6.28 -1.50 -3.48
C LEU A 18 5.32 -0.73 -2.58
N GLU A 19 5.50 0.57 -2.46
CA GLU A 19 4.68 1.44 -1.63
C GLU A 19 3.89 2.43 -2.49
N PHE A 20 2.59 2.49 -2.30
CA PHE A 20 1.72 3.52 -2.85
C PHE A 20 1.44 4.56 -1.78
N GLY A 21 1.93 5.78 -2.00
CA GLY A 21 1.98 6.86 -1.02
C GLY A 21 3.25 6.80 -0.18
N SER A 22 4.06 7.84 -0.23
CA SER A 22 5.29 7.94 0.55
C SER A 22 5.12 8.88 1.75
N GLY A 23 5.92 8.69 2.79
CA GLY A 23 5.86 9.52 3.98
C GLY A 23 6.96 9.25 4.98
N ASP A 24 6.76 9.69 6.22
CA ASP A 24 7.74 9.49 7.29
C ASP A 24 7.97 7.99 7.59
N GLY A 25 6.95 7.15 7.40
CA GLY A 25 7.06 5.70 7.54
C GLY A 25 8.02 5.06 6.53
N THR A 26 8.10 5.60 5.31
CA THR A 26 9.00 5.12 4.26
C THR A 26 10.47 5.12 4.71
N ARG A 27 10.90 6.17 5.42
CA ARG A 27 12.27 6.29 5.93
C ARG A 27 12.62 5.21 6.95
N ILE A 28 11.66 4.88 7.82
CA ILE A 28 11.83 3.86 8.85
C ILE A 28 11.92 2.47 8.20
N LEU A 29 11.07 2.21 7.21
CA LEU A 29 11.10 0.96 6.46
C LEU A 29 12.40 0.80 5.65
N ALA A 30 12.91 1.89 5.07
CA ALA A 30 14.13 1.90 4.26
C ALA A 30 15.40 1.48 5.04
N GLU A 31 15.38 1.48 6.36
CA GLU A 31 16.49 0.98 7.17
C GLU A 31 16.70 -0.54 7.02
N ASN A 32 15.66 -1.29 6.61
CA ASN A 32 15.70 -2.75 6.58
C ASN A 32 15.16 -3.36 5.27
N PHE A 33 14.52 -2.55 4.40
CA PHE A 33 13.86 -3.00 3.19
C PHE A 33 14.34 -2.22 1.96
N ASP A 34 14.32 -2.87 0.80
CA ASP A 34 14.48 -2.23 -0.50
C ASP A 34 13.12 -1.68 -0.95
N ILE A 35 12.98 -0.36 -1.02
CA ILE A 35 11.68 0.31 -1.24
C ILE A 35 11.66 1.02 -2.58
N CYS A 36 10.62 0.74 -3.35
CA CYS A 36 10.18 1.50 -4.51
C CYS A 36 8.85 2.17 -4.17
N SER A 37 8.82 3.50 -4.08
CA SER A 37 7.61 4.26 -3.74
C SER A 37 7.00 4.92 -4.97
N ILE A 38 5.67 5.02 -4.99
CA ILE A 38 4.87 5.76 -5.96
C ILE A 38 4.17 6.88 -5.21
N GLU A 39 4.43 8.12 -5.60
CA GLU A 39 3.89 9.32 -4.95
C GLU A 39 3.37 10.30 -6.01
N HIS A 40 2.33 11.08 -5.70
CA HIS A 40 1.79 12.11 -6.59
C HIS A 40 2.13 13.53 -6.13
N ASP A 41 2.44 13.70 -4.86
CA ASP A 41 2.81 14.98 -4.26
C ASP A 41 4.32 15.16 -4.30
N GLU A 42 4.77 16.18 -5.04
CA GLU A 42 6.19 16.49 -5.24
C GLU A 42 6.90 16.79 -3.92
N ILE A 43 6.20 17.43 -2.97
CA ILE A 43 6.78 17.78 -1.65
C ILE A 43 7.10 16.51 -0.85
N TRP A 44 6.24 15.50 -0.93
CA TRP A 44 6.49 14.23 -0.26
C TRP A 44 7.54 13.40 -1.00
N ALA A 45 7.48 13.35 -2.32
CA ALA A 45 8.47 12.62 -3.13
C ALA A 45 9.89 13.16 -2.92
N GLU A 46 10.08 14.47 -2.81
CA GLU A 46 11.40 15.10 -2.56
C GLU A 46 11.99 14.80 -1.17
N LYS A 47 11.17 14.38 -0.21
CA LYS A 47 11.64 14.02 1.15
C LYS A 47 12.20 12.61 1.24
N ILE A 48 12.03 11.80 0.20
CA ILE A 48 12.39 10.38 0.20
C ILE A 48 13.74 10.20 -0.46
N ASP A 49 14.68 9.57 0.27
CA ASP A 49 16.04 9.29 -0.19
C ASP A 49 16.16 7.91 -0.88
N THR A 50 15.05 7.18 -1.03
CA THR A 50 14.95 5.90 -1.74
C THR A 50 14.40 6.07 -3.13
N GLU A 51 14.26 4.98 -3.90
CA GLU A 51 13.59 5.01 -5.20
C GLU A 51 12.14 5.49 -5.04
N CYS A 52 11.82 6.65 -5.62
CA CYS A 52 10.49 7.25 -5.57
C CYS A 52 10.11 7.78 -6.95
N HIS A 53 8.97 7.31 -7.45
CA HIS A 53 8.41 7.71 -8.74
C HIS A 53 7.28 8.71 -8.54
N LEU A 54 7.47 9.93 -9.03
CA LEU A 54 6.42 10.95 -9.04
C LEU A 54 5.45 10.67 -10.19
N ILE A 55 4.25 10.16 -9.85
CA ILE A 55 3.22 9.77 -10.81
C ILE A 55 1.95 10.57 -10.57
N PRO A 56 1.43 11.30 -11.58
CA PRO A 56 0.25 12.13 -11.42
C PRO A 56 -1.01 11.30 -11.20
N ILE A 57 -1.98 11.89 -10.48
CA ILE A 57 -3.33 11.38 -10.38
C ILE A 57 -4.09 11.71 -11.67
N ILE A 58 -4.76 10.73 -12.23
CA ILE A 58 -5.64 10.87 -13.39
C ILE A 58 -7.01 10.25 -13.09
N SER A 59 -7.99 10.54 -13.93
CA SER A 59 -9.31 9.88 -13.83
C SER A 59 -9.17 8.37 -13.99
N ASN A 60 -9.95 7.63 -13.20
CA ASN A 60 -9.92 6.17 -13.17
C ASN A 60 -11.36 5.64 -13.01
N ASP A 61 -11.77 4.71 -13.87
CA ASP A 61 -13.14 4.18 -13.89
C ASP A 61 -13.50 3.44 -12.61
N ILE A 62 -12.55 2.74 -11.98
CA ILE A 62 -12.78 2.05 -10.71
C ILE A 62 -12.93 3.07 -9.59
N SER A 63 -12.07 4.10 -9.55
CA SER A 63 -12.20 5.21 -8.60
C SER A 63 -13.55 5.91 -8.74
N ALA A 64 -13.97 6.23 -9.95
CA ALA A 64 -15.26 6.88 -10.22
C ALA A 64 -16.46 6.05 -9.74
N LYS A 65 -16.44 4.73 -9.92
CA LYS A 65 -17.48 3.81 -9.41
C LYS A 65 -17.56 3.77 -7.88
N ASN A 66 -16.49 4.16 -7.20
CA ASN A 66 -16.39 4.23 -5.74
C ASN A 66 -16.48 5.68 -5.22
N ASN A 67 -16.97 6.63 -6.03
CA ASN A 67 -17.09 8.06 -5.72
C ASN A 67 -15.75 8.69 -5.31
N GLN A 68 -14.66 8.26 -5.91
CA GLN A 68 -13.30 8.77 -5.70
C GLN A 68 -12.84 9.60 -6.90
N GLU A 69 -11.91 10.54 -6.69
CA GLU A 69 -11.49 11.50 -7.72
C GLU A 69 -10.68 10.85 -8.84
N GLY A 70 -9.82 9.89 -8.52
CA GLY A 70 -8.94 9.25 -9.48
C GLY A 70 -7.93 8.31 -8.83
N TRP A 71 -6.86 8.02 -9.57
CA TRP A 71 -5.74 7.23 -9.08
C TRP A 71 -4.49 7.55 -9.91
N TYR A 72 -3.35 7.04 -9.51
CA TYR A 72 -2.10 7.19 -10.25
C TYR A 72 -2.26 6.76 -11.71
N ASP A 73 -1.55 7.42 -12.62
CA ASP A 73 -1.51 7.05 -14.05
C ASP A 73 -1.10 5.58 -14.20
N ILE A 74 -2.06 4.72 -14.59
CA ILE A 74 -1.89 3.27 -14.67
C ILE A 74 -0.72 2.88 -15.56
N HIS A 75 -0.55 3.55 -16.72
CA HIS A 75 0.54 3.22 -17.65
C HIS A 75 1.91 3.51 -17.03
N LYS A 76 2.03 4.59 -16.28
CA LYS A 76 3.27 4.91 -15.56
C LYS A 76 3.52 3.97 -14.40
N VAL A 77 2.48 3.61 -13.64
CA VAL A 77 2.58 2.62 -12.56
C VAL A 77 3.09 1.29 -13.10
N LEU A 78 2.48 0.75 -14.15
CA LEU A 78 2.86 -0.54 -14.74
C LEU A 78 4.32 -0.58 -15.21
N ASN A 79 4.89 0.56 -15.60
CA ASN A 79 6.28 0.64 -16.06
C ASN A 79 7.31 0.61 -14.92
N VAL A 80 6.89 0.83 -13.67
CA VAL A 80 7.79 0.93 -12.51
C VAL A 80 7.57 -0.16 -11.45
N ILE A 81 6.56 -1.02 -11.62
CA ILE A 81 6.34 -2.16 -10.71
C ILE A 81 7.56 -3.10 -10.78
N PRO A 82 8.26 -3.32 -9.65
CA PRO A 82 9.34 -4.31 -9.60
C PRO A 82 8.82 -5.74 -9.81
N SER A 83 9.65 -6.61 -10.38
CA SER A 83 9.27 -7.99 -10.70
C SER A 83 9.30 -8.95 -9.50
N ASP A 84 10.04 -8.60 -8.47
CA ASP A 84 10.41 -9.46 -7.34
C ASP A 84 9.93 -8.88 -6.00
N LEU A 85 8.62 -8.62 -5.91
CA LEU A 85 8.01 -8.03 -4.74
C LEU A 85 7.70 -9.06 -3.65
N ASP A 86 8.10 -8.74 -2.42
CA ASP A 86 7.73 -9.46 -1.21
C ASP A 86 6.53 -8.80 -0.51
N ILE A 87 6.44 -7.46 -0.61
CA ILE A 87 5.46 -6.67 0.14
C ILE A 87 4.90 -5.57 -0.75
N VAL A 88 3.59 -5.34 -0.64
CA VAL A 88 2.90 -4.18 -1.24
C VAL A 88 2.22 -3.39 -0.13
N ILE A 89 2.55 -2.10 0.01
CA ILE A 89 1.94 -1.20 0.98
C ILE A 89 1.02 -0.21 0.26
N ILE A 90 -0.21 -0.08 0.74
CA ILE A 90 -1.25 0.79 0.19
C ILE A 90 -1.59 1.83 1.24
N ASP A 91 -0.88 2.94 1.22
CA ASP A 91 -1.07 4.11 2.09
C ASP A 91 -1.40 5.39 1.32
N GLY A 92 -1.47 5.31 0.01
CA GLY A 92 -1.80 6.42 -0.88
C GLY A 92 -2.57 5.99 -2.14
N PRO A 93 -3.06 6.98 -2.89
CA PRO A 93 -3.06 8.40 -2.55
C PRO A 93 -3.92 8.70 -1.31
N ASN A 94 -3.94 9.96 -0.86
CA ASN A 94 -4.73 10.31 0.33
C ASN A 94 -6.22 9.94 0.18
N GLY A 95 -6.93 9.76 1.31
CA GLY A 95 -8.28 9.24 1.31
C GLY A 95 -9.32 10.11 0.58
N THR A 96 -9.05 11.41 0.34
CA THR A 96 -9.94 12.28 -0.44
C THR A 96 -9.85 11.99 -1.94
N ILE A 97 -8.68 11.59 -2.43
CA ILE A 97 -8.49 11.13 -3.82
C ILE A 97 -9.02 9.72 -3.97
N GLY A 98 -8.64 8.82 -3.05
CA GLY A 98 -9.10 7.43 -2.99
C GLY A 98 -8.05 6.41 -3.45
N ARG A 99 -8.20 5.18 -2.99
CA ARG A 99 -7.22 4.09 -3.18
C ARG A 99 -7.72 2.93 -4.04
N HIS A 100 -9.03 2.91 -4.40
CA HIS A 100 -9.62 1.80 -5.17
C HIS A 100 -9.03 1.62 -6.56
N GLY A 101 -8.43 2.64 -7.14
CA GLY A 101 -7.79 2.56 -8.45
C GLY A 101 -6.67 1.50 -8.54
N ILE A 102 -6.09 1.06 -7.42
CA ILE A 102 -5.12 -0.05 -7.40
C ILE A 102 -5.70 -1.34 -8.00
N LEU A 103 -7.01 -1.55 -7.91
CA LEU A 103 -7.69 -2.70 -8.50
C LEU A 103 -7.54 -2.76 -10.04
N SER A 104 -7.15 -1.65 -10.68
CA SER A 104 -6.81 -1.60 -12.11
C SER A 104 -5.50 -2.29 -12.45
N VAL A 105 -4.62 -2.51 -11.48
CA VAL A 105 -3.27 -3.07 -11.69
C VAL A 105 -2.99 -4.33 -10.88
N VAL A 106 -3.94 -4.80 -10.06
CA VAL A 106 -3.72 -5.96 -9.17
C VAL A 106 -3.25 -7.21 -9.92
N ASP A 107 -3.72 -7.43 -11.15
CA ASP A 107 -3.31 -8.58 -11.96
C ASP A 107 -1.84 -8.53 -12.40
N SER A 108 -1.20 -7.36 -12.28
CA SER A 108 0.24 -7.17 -12.49
C SER A 108 1.06 -7.27 -11.21
N LEU A 109 0.41 -7.47 -10.07
CA LEU A 109 1.05 -7.64 -8.77
C LEU A 109 1.06 -9.12 -8.35
N PRO A 110 2.13 -9.59 -7.66
CA PRO A 110 2.24 -10.99 -7.28
C PRO A 110 1.27 -11.34 -6.13
N LYS A 111 0.45 -12.38 -6.30
CA LYS A 111 -0.40 -12.91 -5.22
C LYS A 111 0.41 -13.54 -4.07
N SER A 112 1.67 -13.83 -4.29
CA SER A 112 2.58 -14.36 -3.26
C SER A 112 3.08 -13.28 -2.29
N ALA A 113 2.96 -12.00 -2.66
CA ALA A 113 3.36 -10.91 -1.77
C ALA A 113 2.42 -10.74 -0.58
N THR A 114 2.94 -10.17 0.49
CA THR A 114 2.15 -9.67 1.62
C THR A 114 1.62 -8.28 1.30
N TYR A 115 0.34 -8.05 1.50
CA TYR A 115 -0.30 -6.75 1.26
C TYR A 115 -0.62 -6.07 2.58
N ILE A 116 -0.25 -4.80 2.71
CA ILE A 116 -0.62 -3.94 3.83
C ILE A 116 -1.54 -2.84 3.30
N VAL A 117 -2.69 -2.67 3.93
CA VAL A 117 -3.64 -1.59 3.64
C VAL A 117 -3.77 -0.73 4.88
N ASP A 118 -3.32 0.52 4.81
CA ASP A 118 -3.45 1.45 5.93
C ASP A 118 -4.85 2.05 6.01
N ASP A 119 -5.20 2.57 7.18
CA ASP A 119 -6.46 3.28 7.47
C ASP A 119 -7.75 2.43 7.27
N VAL A 120 -7.70 1.10 7.42
CA VAL A 120 -8.90 0.24 7.26
C VAL A 120 -10.03 0.50 8.27
N HIS A 121 -9.83 1.40 9.25
CA HIS A 121 -10.90 1.93 10.09
C HIS A 121 -11.87 2.85 9.32
N ARG A 122 -11.51 3.27 8.10
CA ARG A 122 -12.37 4.05 7.21
C ARG A 122 -13.13 3.12 6.27
N ASP A 123 -14.40 3.43 5.99
CA ASP A 123 -15.29 2.56 5.20
C ASP A 123 -14.72 2.25 3.79
N ALA A 124 -14.13 3.24 3.12
CA ALA A 124 -13.58 3.06 1.78
C ALA A 124 -12.36 2.13 1.78
N GLU A 125 -11.45 2.30 2.72
CA GLU A 125 -10.25 1.47 2.85
C GLU A 125 -10.61 0.05 3.34
N MET A 126 -11.64 -0.11 4.17
CA MET A 126 -12.16 -1.43 4.56
C MET A 126 -12.76 -2.16 3.35
N ASP A 127 -13.58 -1.48 2.53
CA ASP A 127 -14.13 -2.06 1.30
C ASP A 127 -13.02 -2.49 0.32
N LEU A 128 -12.00 -1.66 0.14
CA LEU A 128 -10.81 -2.01 -0.66
C LEU A 128 -10.10 -3.24 -0.10
N TYR A 129 -9.87 -3.27 1.22
CA TYR A 129 -9.21 -4.38 1.91
C TYR A 129 -9.95 -5.71 1.70
N GLU A 130 -11.27 -5.72 1.83
CA GLU A 130 -12.10 -6.90 1.60
C GLU A 130 -12.03 -7.38 0.14
N LYS A 131 -12.06 -6.46 -0.83
CA LYS A 131 -11.88 -6.78 -2.26
C LYS A 131 -10.51 -7.36 -2.56
N LEU A 132 -9.45 -6.84 -1.93
CA LEU A 132 -8.10 -7.37 -2.07
C LEU A 132 -7.96 -8.77 -1.47
N ILE A 133 -8.59 -9.07 -0.32
CA ILE A 133 -8.63 -10.43 0.23
C ILE A 133 -9.27 -11.40 -0.77
N GLN A 134 -10.41 -11.03 -1.35
CA GLN A 134 -11.10 -11.86 -2.34
C GLN A 134 -10.24 -12.12 -3.57
N TRP A 135 -9.56 -11.09 -4.10
CA TRP A 135 -8.64 -11.23 -5.23
C TRP A 135 -7.42 -12.08 -4.89
N HIS A 136 -6.79 -11.83 -3.73
CA HIS A 136 -5.57 -12.50 -3.27
C HIS A 136 -5.83 -13.98 -2.98
N GLY A 137 -6.96 -14.30 -2.37
CA GLY A 137 -7.34 -15.65 -1.95
C GLY A 137 -6.69 -16.12 -0.64
N GLY A 138 -5.93 -15.25 0.01
CA GLY A 138 -5.25 -15.49 1.28
C GLY A 138 -6.12 -15.23 2.51
N GLU A 139 -5.46 -14.95 3.63
CA GLU A 139 -6.08 -14.56 4.89
C GLU A 139 -5.83 -13.09 5.18
N GLY A 140 -6.83 -12.43 5.77
CA GLY A 140 -6.75 -11.05 6.23
C GLY A 140 -6.68 -10.97 7.74
N ILE A 141 -5.84 -10.07 8.27
CA ILE A 141 -5.70 -9.78 9.70
C ILE A 141 -5.74 -8.26 9.86
N ILE A 142 -6.53 -7.77 10.81
CA ILE A 142 -6.60 -6.34 11.14
C ILE A 142 -5.88 -6.10 12.46
N PHE A 143 -5.09 -5.05 12.49
CA PHE A 143 -4.33 -4.62 13.66
C PHE A 143 -4.77 -3.22 14.10
N ASP A 144 -4.88 -3.06 15.41
CA ASP A 144 -5.05 -1.75 16.02
C ASP A 144 -3.67 -1.08 16.17
N SER A 145 -3.61 0.19 15.83
CA SER A 145 -2.45 1.07 16.02
C SER A 145 -2.91 2.30 16.81
N SER A 146 -2.19 2.69 17.84
CA SER A 146 -2.49 3.87 18.64
C SER A 146 -1.48 4.95 18.36
N TYR A 147 -1.96 6.15 17.99
CA TYR A 147 -1.14 7.35 17.92
C TYR A 147 -1.15 8.10 19.26
N ASP A 148 -0.17 8.97 19.46
CA ASP A 148 -0.06 9.84 20.65
C ASP A 148 -1.30 10.72 20.88
N SER A 149 -2.12 10.94 19.82
CA SER A 149 -3.41 11.63 19.92
C SER A 149 -4.52 10.83 20.61
N GLY A 150 -4.31 9.53 20.88
CA GLY A 150 -5.34 8.62 21.43
C GLY A 150 -6.40 8.20 20.40
N GLU A 151 -6.28 8.58 19.14
CA GLU A 151 -7.15 8.09 18.07
C GLU A 151 -6.77 6.66 17.70
N LEU A 152 -7.78 5.79 17.73
CA LEU A 152 -7.61 4.41 17.26
C LEU A 152 -7.52 4.42 15.73
N ARG A 153 -6.42 3.93 15.19
CA ARG A 153 -6.26 3.63 13.77
C ARG A 153 -6.13 2.14 13.57
N GLN A 154 -6.47 1.68 12.38
CA GLN A 154 -6.36 0.28 12.02
C GLN A 154 -5.68 0.15 10.67
N TRP A 155 -4.88 -0.89 10.54
CA TRP A 155 -4.35 -1.32 9.26
C TRP A 155 -4.57 -2.82 9.06
N GLY A 156 -4.68 -3.24 7.81
CA GLY A 156 -4.93 -4.63 7.44
C GLY A 156 -3.71 -5.27 6.78
N CYS A 157 -3.47 -6.54 7.10
CA CYS A 157 -2.48 -7.37 6.43
C CYS A 157 -3.19 -8.50 5.69
N ILE A 158 -2.79 -8.76 4.44
CA ILE A 158 -3.25 -9.90 3.64
C ILE A 158 -2.01 -10.71 3.27
N ARG A 159 -2.05 -12.01 3.52
CA ARG A 159 -0.95 -12.93 3.21
C ARG A 159 -1.47 -14.30 2.79
N SER A 160 -0.63 -15.09 2.16
CA SER A 160 -0.93 -16.49 1.86
C SER A 160 -1.25 -17.26 3.15
N ARG A 161 -2.16 -18.21 3.07
CA ARG A 161 -2.48 -19.09 4.23
C ARG A 161 -1.25 -19.90 4.60
N MET A 162 -1.00 -20.03 5.89
CA MET A 162 0.09 -20.89 6.36
C MET A 162 -0.26 -22.34 6.01
N GLY A 163 0.48 -22.94 5.09
CA GLY A 163 0.34 -24.35 4.70
C GLY A 163 0.01 -24.62 3.23
N ASP A 164 0.01 -23.57 2.38
CA ASP A 164 -0.06 -23.73 0.91
C ASP A 164 1.34 -23.75 0.28
#